data_8c82116994aced068ab18da8f42e3873
#
_entry.id   8c82116994aced068ab18da8f42e3873
#
_cell.length_a   1.000
_cell.length_b   1.000
_cell.length_c   1.000
_cell.angle_alpha   90.00
_cell.angle_beta   90.00
_cell.angle_gamma   90.00
#
_symmetry.space_group_name_H-M   'P 1'
#
loop_
_entity.id
_entity.type
_entity.pdbx_description
1 polymer ?
#
loop_
_entity_poly.entity_id
_entity_poly.type
_entity_poly.pdbx_seq_one_letter_code
_entity_poly.pdbx_strand_id
1 'polypeptide(L)'
;MKHLLSAKDLTHDEAVMVLDTAEAMAATQRHAVKKLPTLRGKTVVNLFFEDSTRTRLSFEAAAKRLSADVINFSAKGSSLSKGESLKDTAQTIMAMGADAVVVRHSACGAAHLLAHAGWINVPVLNAGDGTHQHPTQALLDAMTLRRWYVPGAPDTANGSPAPQGRDLEGARLIIVGDVLHSRVARSNVDLMTALG
;
A
#
# COMPACT_ATOMS: atom_id res chain seq x y z
N MET A 1 -13.02 -6.27 0.34
CA MET A 1 -12.47 -5.07 1.05
C MET A 1 -12.62 -3.82 0.19
N LYS A 2 -13.07 -2.67 0.75
CA LYS A 2 -13.15 -1.36 0.02
C LYS A 2 -11.91 -0.49 0.27
N HIS A 3 -11.41 -0.46 1.50
CA HIS A 3 -10.27 0.34 1.92
C HIS A 3 -9.18 -0.58 2.46
N LEU A 4 -7.91 -0.16 2.38
CA LEU A 4 -6.78 -0.83 3.03
C LEU A 4 -6.16 0.16 4.03
N LEU A 5 -6.63 0.15 5.27
CA LEU A 5 -6.26 1.14 6.29
C LEU A 5 -5.25 0.58 7.30
N SER A 6 -5.35 -0.71 7.61
CA SER A 6 -4.52 -1.43 8.55
C SER A 6 -4.21 -2.82 8.03
N ALA A 7 -3.10 -3.41 8.47
CA ALA A 7 -2.82 -4.81 8.20
C ALA A 7 -3.82 -5.75 8.89
N LYS A 8 -4.44 -5.30 9.99
CA LYS A 8 -5.53 -6.01 10.69
C LYS A 8 -6.81 -6.17 9.86
N ASP A 9 -6.99 -5.33 8.83
CA ASP A 9 -8.19 -5.39 7.99
C ASP A 9 -8.15 -6.57 7.02
N LEU A 10 -6.99 -7.21 6.87
CA LEU A 10 -6.78 -8.35 5.99
C LEU A 10 -7.04 -9.66 6.73
N THR A 11 -7.96 -10.46 6.18
CA THR A 11 -8.02 -11.88 6.52
C THR A 11 -6.82 -12.61 5.93
N HIS A 12 -6.53 -13.83 6.41
CA HIS A 12 -5.53 -14.72 5.82
C HIS A 12 -5.68 -14.84 4.30
N ASP A 13 -6.88 -15.21 3.83
CA ASP A 13 -7.14 -15.43 2.40
C ASP A 13 -6.99 -14.15 1.57
N GLU A 14 -7.39 -13.00 2.11
CA GLU A 14 -7.19 -11.71 1.43
C GLU A 14 -5.71 -11.34 1.35
N ALA A 15 -4.93 -11.57 2.41
CA ALA A 15 -3.50 -11.35 2.41
C ALA A 15 -2.78 -12.24 1.39
N VAL A 16 -3.08 -13.54 1.37
CA VAL A 16 -2.55 -14.50 0.40
C VAL A 16 -2.91 -14.09 -1.03
N MET A 17 -4.17 -13.74 -1.28
CA MET A 17 -4.63 -13.28 -2.60
C MET A 17 -3.87 -12.03 -3.08
N VAL A 18 -3.60 -11.07 -2.19
CA VAL A 18 -2.83 -9.86 -2.53
C VAL A 18 -1.38 -10.23 -2.85
N LEU A 19 -0.77 -11.12 -2.07
CA LEU A 19 0.61 -11.58 -2.30
C LEU A 19 0.74 -12.34 -3.63
N ASP A 20 -0.20 -13.24 -3.94
CA ASP A 20 -0.22 -13.98 -5.21
C ASP A 20 -0.43 -13.05 -6.41
N THR A 21 -1.32 -12.06 -6.26
CA THR A 21 -1.53 -11.02 -7.28
C THR A 21 -0.25 -10.21 -7.49
N ALA A 22 0.46 -9.86 -6.40
CA ALA A 22 1.71 -9.12 -6.47
C ALA A 22 2.81 -9.92 -7.20
N GLU A 23 2.90 -11.24 -6.99
CA GLU A 23 3.83 -12.11 -7.71
C GLU A 23 3.49 -12.16 -9.22
N ALA A 24 2.23 -12.33 -9.57
CA ALA A 24 1.78 -12.31 -10.97
C ALA A 24 2.12 -10.95 -11.63
N MET A 25 1.90 -9.84 -10.92
CA MET A 25 2.26 -8.50 -11.40
C MET A 25 3.78 -8.30 -11.52
N ALA A 26 4.57 -8.86 -10.59
CA ALA A 26 6.03 -8.81 -10.67
C ALA A 26 6.54 -9.50 -11.95
N ALA A 27 5.91 -10.59 -12.37
CA ALA A 27 6.25 -11.28 -13.62
C ALA A 27 6.05 -10.37 -14.86
N THR A 28 5.05 -9.48 -14.86
CA THR A 28 4.80 -8.57 -15.98
C THR A 28 5.95 -7.56 -16.20
N GLN A 29 6.76 -7.30 -15.16
CA GLN A 29 7.92 -6.38 -15.26
C GLN A 29 9.03 -6.92 -16.20
N ARG A 30 8.99 -8.20 -16.52
CA ARG A 30 9.93 -8.85 -17.45
C ARG A 30 9.48 -8.75 -18.91
N HIS A 31 8.23 -8.34 -19.16
CA HIS A 31 7.71 -8.18 -20.51
C HIS A 31 8.25 -6.92 -21.16
N ALA A 32 8.33 -6.90 -22.50
CA ALA A 32 8.72 -5.71 -23.27
C ALA A 32 7.78 -4.53 -22.98
N VAL A 33 6.47 -4.78 -22.85
CA VAL A 33 5.47 -3.81 -22.44
C VAL A 33 5.11 -4.05 -20.97
N LYS A 34 5.58 -3.17 -20.10
CA LYS A 34 5.39 -3.26 -18.63
C LYS A 34 4.13 -2.53 -18.15
N LYS A 35 3.08 -2.55 -18.96
CA LYS A 35 1.80 -1.89 -18.65
C LYS A 35 0.65 -2.87 -18.81
N LEU A 36 -0.28 -2.79 -17.86
CA LEU A 36 -1.55 -3.50 -17.87
C LEU A 36 -2.70 -2.49 -17.96
N PRO A 37 -3.78 -2.76 -18.69
CA PRO A 37 -4.89 -1.82 -18.85
C PRO A 37 -5.89 -1.83 -17.68
N THR A 38 -5.54 -2.44 -16.54
CA THR A 38 -6.44 -2.74 -15.42
C THR A 38 -7.14 -1.49 -14.85
N LEU A 39 -6.43 -0.36 -14.78
CA LEU A 39 -6.96 0.91 -14.26
C LEU A 39 -7.06 1.99 -15.35
N ARG A 40 -7.19 1.59 -16.62
CA ARG A 40 -7.34 2.53 -17.72
C ARG A 40 -8.59 3.40 -17.54
N GLY A 41 -8.42 4.73 -17.64
CA GLY A 41 -9.48 5.72 -17.42
C GLY A 41 -9.84 5.95 -15.96
N LYS A 42 -9.03 5.42 -15.01
CA LYS A 42 -9.15 5.69 -13.58
C LYS A 42 -8.10 6.69 -13.14
N THR A 43 -8.46 7.54 -12.19
CA THR A 43 -7.59 8.55 -11.59
C THR A 43 -7.22 8.14 -10.17
N VAL A 44 -5.93 7.94 -9.92
CA VAL A 44 -5.37 7.65 -8.58
C VAL A 44 -4.71 8.92 -8.04
N VAL A 45 -5.11 9.35 -6.83
CA VAL A 45 -4.52 10.51 -6.17
C VAL A 45 -3.58 10.06 -5.06
N ASN A 46 -2.30 10.44 -5.16
CA ASN A 46 -1.31 10.28 -4.10
C ASN A 46 -1.30 11.53 -3.21
N LEU A 47 -1.91 11.41 -2.03
CA LEU A 47 -2.12 12.48 -1.06
C LEU A 47 -1.08 12.38 0.07
N PHE A 48 0.05 13.06 -0.09
CA PHE A 48 1.19 12.94 0.81
C PHE A 48 1.38 14.20 1.66
N PHE A 49 1.04 14.12 2.94
CA PHE A 49 1.25 15.16 3.96
C PHE A 49 2.58 15.01 4.70
N GLU A 50 3.24 13.87 4.56
CA GLU A 50 4.56 13.57 5.10
C GLU A 50 5.52 13.25 3.96
N ASP A 51 6.75 13.74 4.04
CA ASP A 51 7.76 13.47 3.01
C ASP A 51 8.08 11.98 2.91
N SER A 52 7.99 11.46 1.71
CA SER A 52 8.40 10.10 1.39
C SER A 52 8.65 9.93 -0.10
N THR A 53 9.91 9.95 -0.47
CA THR A 53 10.29 9.79 -1.88
C THR A 53 9.98 8.37 -2.38
N ARG A 54 10.45 7.35 -1.66
CA ARG A 54 10.27 5.95 -2.07
C ARG A 54 8.81 5.55 -2.19
N THR A 55 8.02 5.79 -1.14
CA THR A 55 6.61 5.39 -1.11
C THR A 55 5.80 6.09 -2.20
N ARG A 56 5.97 7.41 -2.34
CA ARG A 56 5.27 8.18 -3.37
C ARG A 56 5.59 7.67 -4.78
N LEU A 57 6.88 7.52 -5.10
CA LEU A 57 7.30 7.02 -6.41
C LEU A 57 6.83 5.59 -6.67
N SER A 58 6.79 4.73 -5.65
CA SER A 58 6.29 3.36 -5.78
C SER A 58 4.81 3.32 -6.15
N PHE A 59 3.95 4.09 -5.47
CA PHE A 59 2.53 4.17 -5.79
C PHE A 59 2.29 4.83 -7.14
N GLU A 60 3.02 5.89 -7.47
CA GLU A 60 2.94 6.54 -8.78
C GLU A 60 3.31 5.56 -9.91
N ALA A 61 4.43 4.85 -9.76
CA ALA A 61 4.87 3.86 -10.74
C ALA A 61 3.87 2.71 -10.89
N ALA A 62 3.30 2.21 -9.77
CA ALA A 62 2.31 1.15 -9.77
C ALA A 62 1.04 1.57 -10.53
N ALA A 63 0.47 2.74 -10.20
CA ALA A 63 -0.73 3.26 -10.86
C ALA A 63 -0.50 3.46 -12.38
N LYS A 64 0.63 4.07 -12.76
CA LYS A 64 1.00 4.25 -14.18
C LYS A 64 1.20 2.93 -14.93
N ARG A 65 1.74 1.90 -14.27
CA ARG A 65 1.88 0.55 -14.85
C ARG A 65 0.56 -0.16 -15.03
N LEU A 66 -0.44 0.19 -14.23
CA LEU A 66 -1.83 -0.26 -14.38
C LEU A 66 -2.64 0.63 -15.33
N SER A 67 -2.00 1.60 -15.99
CA SER A 67 -2.60 2.55 -16.96
C SER A 67 -3.59 3.54 -16.34
N ALA A 68 -3.45 3.84 -15.04
CA ALA A 68 -4.19 4.93 -14.41
C ALA A 68 -3.54 6.29 -14.68
N ASP A 69 -4.36 7.33 -14.67
CA ASP A 69 -3.91 8.70 -14.50
C ASP A 69 -3.53 8.95 -13.04
N VAL A 70 -2.47 9.72 -12.79
CA VAL A 70 -1.96 9.94 -11.44
C VAL A 70 -1.88 11.43 -11.13
N ILE A 71 -2.51 11.84 -10.04
CA ILE A 71 -2.37 13.16 -9.45
C ILE A 71 -1.52 13.03 -8.19
N ASN A 72 -0.39 13.73 -8.15
CA ASN A 72 0.45 13.79 -6.95
C ASN A 72 0.20 15.10 -6.22
N PHE A 73 -0.23 14.99 -4.97
CA PHE A 73 -0.35 16.10 -4.04
C PHE A 73 0.76 16.04 -3.00
N SER A 74 1.39 17.17 -2.73
CA SER A 74 2.38 17.33 -1.65
C SER A 74 1.97 18.50 -0.78
N ALA A 75 2.01 18.31 0.54
CA ALA A 75 1.71 19.35 1.52
C ALA A 75 2.67 20.55 1.41
N LYS A 76 3.94 20.29 1.09
CA LYS A 76 4.94 21.36 0.91
C LYS A 76 4.63 22.19 -0.33
N GLY A 77 4.44 23.51 -0.14
CA GLY A 77 4.12 24.45 -1.22
C GLY A 77 2.67 24.45 -1.68
N SER A 78 1.77 23.76 -0.97
CA SER A 78 0.34 23.77 -1.22
C SER A 78 -0.41 24.74 -0.32
N SER A 79 -1.73 24.91 -0.56
CA SER A 79 -2.64 25.72 0.26
C SER A 79 -2.79 25.24 1.72
N LEU A 80 -2.32 24.04 2.05
CA LEU A 80 -2.22 23.56 3.44
C LEU A 80 -1.38 24.48 4.32
N SER A 81 -0.32 25.10 3.78
CA SER A 81 0.46 26.13 4.49
C SER A 81 -0.36 27.36 4.85
N LYS A 82 -1.55 27.50 4.24
CA LYS A 82 -2.54 28.58 4.48
C LYS A 82 -3.69 28.16 5.38
N GLY A 83 -3.64 26.96 6.01
CA GLY A 83 -4.67 26.46 6.93
C GLY A 83 -5.78 25.62 6.30
N GLU A 84 -5.62 25.13 5.08
CA GLU A 84 -6.57 24.19 4.46
C GLU A 84 -6.64 22.88 5.28
N SER A 85 -7.86 22.41 5.53
CA SER A 85 -8.06 21.19 6.30
C SER A 85 -7.97 19.92 5.43
N LEU A 86 -7.76 18.76 6.08
CA LEU A 86 -7.82 17.45 5.40
C LEU A 86 -9.18 17.26 4.68
N LYS A 87 -10.27 17.80 5.23
CA LYS A 87 -11.61 17.75 4.63
C LYS A 87 -11.67 18.55 3.33
N ASP A 88 -11.16 19.77 3.33
CA ASP A 88 -11.19 20.63 2.14
C ASP A 88 -10.37 20.03 1.00
N THR A 89 -9.17 19.50 1.34
CA THR A 89 -8.32 18.77 0.40
C THR A 89 -9.06 17.54 -0.15
N ALA A 90 -9.72 16.75 0.73
CA ALA A 90 -10.47 15.56 0.33
C ALA A 90 -11.61 15.89 -0.64
N GLN A 91 -12.37 16.95 -0.37
CA GLN A 91 -13.46 17.39 -1.24
C GLN A 91 -12.95 17.92 -2.59
N THR A 92 -11.82 18.61 -2.57
CA THR A 92 -11.17 19.11 -3.80
C THR A 92 -10.75 17.98 -4.72
N ILE A 93 -10.08 16.94 -4.19
CA ILE A 93 -9.66 15.79 -5.01
C ILE A 93 -10.86 14.98 -5.54
N MET A 94 -11.97 14.93 -4.80
CA MET A 94 -13.19 14.31 -5.29
C MET A 94 -13.80 15.09 -6.45
N ALA A 95 -13.81 16.42 -6.36
CA ALA A 95 -14.28 17.28 -7.46
C ALA A 95 -13.40 17.15 -8.73
N MET A 96 -12.14 16.74 -8.59
CA MET A 96 -11.24 16.41 -9.70
C MET A 96 -11.46 15.02 -10.30
N GLY A 97 -12.43 14.23 -9.80
CA GLY A 97 -12.77 12.93 -10.33
C GLY A 97 -11.85 11.79 -9.87
N ALA A 98 -11.35 11.85 -8.65
CA ALA A 98 -10.55 10.76 -8.08
C ALA A 98 -11.35 9.45 -8.00
N ASP A 99 -10.77 8.33 -8.43
CA ASP A 99 -11.31 6.97 -8.29
C ASP A 99 -10.69 6.20 -7.13
N ALA A 100 -9.49 6.58 -6.69
CA ALA A 100 -8.83 6.02 -5.51
C ALA A 100 -7.85 7.05 -4.90
N VAL A 101 -7.66 6.95 -3.58
CA VAL A 101 -6.75 7.81 -2.83
C VAL A 101 -5.72 6.98 -2.08
N VAL A 102 -4.45 7.30 -2.29
CA VAL A 102 -3.33 6.80 -1.48
C VAL A 102 -2.94 7.92 -0.54
N VAL A 103 -3.06 7.71 0.76
CA VAL A 103 -2.79 8.75 1.75
C VAL A 103 -1.60 8.38 2.64
N ARG A 104 -0.71 9.37 2.85
CA ARG A 104 0.34 9.32 3.86
C ARG A 104 0.27 10.58 4.72
N HIS A 105 0.21 10.41 6.04
CA HIS A 105 0.00 11.51 6.98
C HIS A 105 0.83 11.32 8.25
N SER A 106 1.24 12.43 8.89
CA SER A 106 1.97 12.41 10.17
C SER A 106 1.09 12.06 11.37
N ALA A 107 -0.22 12.33 11.29
CA ALA A 107 -1.16 11.99 12.36
C ALA A 107 -1.68 10.56 12.22
N CYS A 108 -1.66 9.82 13.33
CA CYS A 108 -2.28 8.50 13.43
C CYS A 108 -3.80 8.60 13.18
N GLY A 109 -4.37 7.64 12.45
CA GLY A 109 -5.80 7.58 12.17
C GLY A 109 -6.26 8.48 11.02
N ALA A 110 -5.39 9.28 10.41
CA ALA A 110 -5.78 10.18 9.32
C ALA A 110 -6.37 9.41 8.09
N ALA A 111 -5.80 8.26 7.76
CA ALA A 111 -6.34 7.39 6.71
C ALA A 111 -7.74 6.86 7.03
N HIS A 112 -7.96 6.47 8.28
CA HIS A 112 -9.26 6.00 8.78
C HIS A 112 -10.30 7.12 8.76
N LEU A 113 -9.92 8.31 9.23
CA LEU A 113 -10.79 9.49 9.19
C LEU A 113 -11.21 9.81 7.74
N LEU A 114 -10.26 9.83 6.81
CA LEU A 114 -10.53 10.10 5.40
C LEU A 114 -11.51 9.08 4.80
N ALA A 115 -11.38 7.80 5.16
CA ALA A 115 -12.22 6.72 4.64
C ALA A 115 -13.66 6.74 5.19
N HIS A 116 -13.87 7.22 6.43
CA HIS A 116 -15.15 7.05 7.15
C HIS A 116 -15.90 8.34 7.48
N ALA A 117 -15.28 9.52 7.32
CA ALA A 117 -15.92 10.79 7.62
C ALA A 117 -16.99 11.24 6.60
N GLY A 118 -17.24 10.45 5.56
CA GLY A 118 -18.22 10.78 4.52
C GLY A 118 -17.78 11.92 3.57
N TRP A 119 -16.50 12.31 3.61
CA TRP A 119 -15.98 13.36 2.73
C TRP A 119 -15.67 12.86 1.33
N ILE A 120 -15.35 11.56 1.22
CA ILE A 120 -15.07 10.87 -0.03
C ILE A 120 -15.78 9.51 -0.05
N ASN A 121 -16.03 8.99 -1.27
CA ASN A 121 -16.71 7.70 -1.46
C ASN A 121 -15.86 6.66 -2.22
N VAL A 122 -14.58 6.96 -2.44
CA VAL A 122 -13.63 6.11 -3.17
C VAL A 122 -12.74 5.30 -2.24
N PRO A 123 -12.10 4.21 -2.72
CA PRO A 123 -11.13 3.45 -1.96
C PRO A 123 -9.99 4.32 -1.41
N VAL A 124 -9.60 4.05 -0.16
CA VAL A 124 -8.46 4.67 0.53
C VAL A 124 -7.42 3.61 0.84
N LEU A 125 -6.16 3.86 0.45
CA LEU A 125 -5.01 3.06 0.77
C LEU A 125 -4.08 3.84 1.72
N ASN A 126 -3.80 3.27 2.88
CA ASN A 126 -2.90 3.86 3.86
C ASN A 126 -1.43 3.59 3.48
N ALA A 127 -0.71 4.63 3.10
CA ALA A 127 0.72 4.61 2.78
C ALA A 127 1.60 5.04 3.97
N GLY A 128 1.05 4.97 5.18
CA GLY A 128 1.68 5.28 6.45
C GLY A 128 1.05 6.47 7.16
N ASP A 129 0.52 6.24 8.38
CA ASP A 129 -0.08 7.25 9.22
C ASP A 129 0.57 7.28 10.61
N GLY A 130 1.28 8.35 10.92
CA GLY A 130 1.99 8.55 12.18
C GLY A 130 2.87 7.36 12.58
N THR A 131 2.71 6.89 13.81
CA THR A 131 3.31 5.65 14.34
C THR A 131 2.35 4.45 14.27
N HIS A 132 1.23 4.58 13.58
CA HIS A 132 0.09 3.64 13.65
C HIS A 132 0.24 2.48 12.67
N GLN A 133 0.05 2.70 11.35
CA GLN A 133 0.01 1.61 10.36
C GLN A 133 0.68 1.98 9.02
N HIS A 134 1.19 0.97 8.35
CA HIS A 134 1.65 1.02 6.96
C HIS A 134 1.42 -0.34 6.29
N PRO A 135 0.17 -0.71 6.01
CA PRO A 135 -0.20 -2.07 5.59
C PRO A 135 0.51 -2.52 4.31
N THR A 136 0.72 -1.62 3.35
CA THR A 136 1.43 -1.96 2.11
C THR A 136 2.91 -2.25 2.32
N GLN A 137 3.55 -1.69 3.37
CA GLN A 137 4.91 -2.06 3.72
C GLN A 137 4.96 -3.47 4.31
N ALA A 138 4.02 -3.82 5.19
CA ALA A 138 3.95 -5.18 5.74
C ALA A 138 3.72 -6.23 4.63
N LEU A 139 2.88 -5.93 3.64
CA LEU A 139 2.69 -6.80 2.47
C LEU A 139 3.98 -6.95 1.64
N LEU A 140 4.79 -5.90 1.49
CA LEU A 140 6.10 -5.96 0.85
C LEU A 140 7.07 -6.86 1.63
N ASP A 141 7.10 -6.70 2.94
CA ASP A 141 7.95 -7.48 3.82
C ASP A 141 7.52 -8.96 3.80
N ALA A 142 6.21 -9.24 3.87
CA ALA A 142 5.65 -10.58 3.74
C ALA A 142 5.99 -11.22 2.39
N MET A 143 5.87 -10.47 1.28
CA MET A 143 6.26 -10.95 -0.04
C MET A 143 7.74 -11.32 -0.10
N THR A 144 8.60 -10.51 0.51
CA THR A 144 10.03 -10.77 0.57
C THR A 144 10.33 -12.01 1.40
N LEU A 145 9.74 -12.12 2.60
CA LEU A 145 9.90 -13.29 3.47
C LEU A 145 9.40 -14.57 2.80
N ARG A 146 8.23 -14.51 2.15
CA ARG A 146 7.64 -15.64 1.41
C ARG A 146 8.58 -16.18 0.34
N ARG A 147 9.34 -15.31 -0.32
CA ARG A 147 10.33 -15.71 -1.34
C ARG A 147 11.56 -16.39 -0.75
N TRP A 148 11.97 -15.99 0.45
CA TRP A 148 13.19 -16.48 1.08
C TRP A 148 12.95 -17.67 2.02
N TYR A 149 11.84 -17.66 2.75
CA TYR A 149 11.57 -18.60 3.83
C TYR A 149 11.11 -19.97 3.33
N VAL A 150 10.52 -20.08 2.15
CA VAL A 150 9.94 -21.33 1.68
C VAL A 150 11.01 -22.22 1.05
N PRO A 151 11.39 -23.36 1.69
CA PRO A 151 12.32 -24.32 1.11
C PRO A 151 11.84 -24.79 -0.27
N GLY A 152 12.70 -24.68 -1.27
CA GLY A 152 12.36 -25.07 -2.65
C GLY A 152 11.47 -24.08 -3.39
N ALA A 153 11.22 -22.88 -2.83
CA ALA A 153 10.68 -21.79 -3.62
C ALA A 153 11.64 -21.45 -4.76
N PRO A 154 11.17 -21.45 -6.01
CA PRO A 154 12.03 -21.10 -7.12
C PRO A 154 12.54 -19.65 -6.96
N ASP A 155 13.80 -19.43 -7.27
CA ASP A 155 14.36 -18.09 -7.35
C ASP A 155 13.61 -17.30 -8.44
N THR A 156 12.67 -16.47 -8.01
CA THR A 156 11.84 -15.65 -8.91
C THR A 156 12.67 -14.60 -9.66
N ALA A 157 13.90 -14.31 -9.21
CA ALA A 157 14.85 -13.47 -9.94
C ALA A 157 15.26 -14.10 -11.27
N ASN A 158 15.27 -15.43 -11.37
CA ASN A 158 15.67 -16.19 -12.54
C ASN A 158 14.52 -16.67 -13.43
N GLY A 159 13.30 -16.20 -13.22
CA GLY A 159 12.19 -16.47 -14.14
C GLY A 159 11.32 -17.66 -13.78
N SER A 160 11.57 -18.35 -12.70
CA SER A 160 10.71 -19.44 -12.24
C SER A 160 9.38 -18.89 -11.69
N PRO A 161 8.24 -19.59 -11.88
CA PRO A 161 6.97 -19.17 -11.32
C PRO A 161 7.04 -19.17 -9.80
N ALA A 162 6.45 -18.15 -9.18
CA ALA A 162 6.30 -18.11 -7.73
C ALA A 162 5.51 -19.33 -7.25
N PRO A 163 5.85 -19.91 -6.10
CA PRO A 163 5.06 -20.97 -5.50
C PRO A 163 3.69 -20.43 -5.12
N GLN A 164 2.64 -20.98 -5.71
CA GLN A 164 1.27 -20.60 -5.38
C GLN A 164 0.86 -21.20 -4.03
N GLY A 165 0.12 -20.42 -3.23
CA GLY A 165 -0.55 -20.93 -2.04
C GLY A 165 0.38 -21.31 -0.87
N ARG A 166 1.50 -20.62 -0.70
CA ARG A 166 2.38 -20.82 0.45
C ARG A 166 2.33 -19.64 1.39
N ASP A 167 1.97 -19.94 2.61
CA ASP A 167 1.88 -19.01 3.72
C ASP A 167 3.23 -18.90 4.43
N LEU A 168 3.27 -18.03 5.43
CA LEU A 168 4.39 -17.95 6.38
C LEU A 168 4.15 -18.79 7.63
N GLU A 169 3.27 -19.79 7.55
CA GLU A 169 2.91 -20.67 8.66
C GLU A 169 4.16 -21.26 9.34
N GLY A 170 4.23 -21.10 10.67
CA GLY A 170 5.36 -21.54 11.48
C GLY A 170 6.62 -20.70 11.35
N ALA A 171 6.63 -19.60 10.60
CA ALA A 171 7.77 -18.71 10.50
C ALA A 171 8.03 -18.01 11.85
N ARG A 172 9.30 -17.93 12.24
CA ARG A 172 9.73 -17.20 13.43
C ARG A 172 10.43 -15.92 13.04
N LEU A 173 9.80 -14.79 13.35
CA LEU A 173 10.30 -13.45 13.01
C LEU A 173 10.72 -12.71 14.27
N ILE A 174 11.89 -12.08 14.22
CA ILE A 174 12.38 -11.22 15.28
C ILE A 174 12.50 -9.80 14.72
N ILE A 175 11.79 -8.85 15.35
CA ILE A 175 11.88 -7.44 15.03
C ILE A 175 12.76 -6.75 16.07
N VAL A 176 13.89 -6.20 15.64
CA VAL A 176 14.86 -5.52 16.52
C VAL A 176 14.84 -4.02 16.25
N GLY A 177 14.63 -3.22 17.28
CA GLY A 177 14.64 -1.78 17.22
C GLY A 177 13.52 -1.14 18.05
N ASP A 178 13.15 0.10 17.73
CA ASP A 178 12.05 0.81 18.37
C ASP A 178 10.69 0.33 17.86
N VAL A 179 10.23 -0.80 18.39
CA VAL A 179 8.94 -1.41 18.00
C VAL A 179 7.77 -0.53 18.42
N LEU A 180 7.89 0.19 19.54
CA LEU A 180 6.81 0.99 20.10
C LEU A 180 6.37 2.12 19.18
N HIS A 181 7.32 2.81 18.54
CA HIS A 181 7.03 3.96 17.67
C HIS A 181 7.10 3.63 16.18
N SER A 182 7.32 2.36 15.81
CA SER A 182 7.41 1.93 14.42
C SER A 182 6.07 1.44 13.88
N ARG A 183 5.45 2.24 13.01
CA ARG A 183 4.26 1.80 12.23
C ARG A 183 4.53 0.55 11.39
N VAL A 184 5.78 0.38 10.92
CA VAL A 184 6.17 -0.79 10.11
C VAL A 184 6.19 -2.05 10.99
N ALA A 185 6.82 -1.97 12.17
CA ALA A 185 6.82 -3.09 13.11
C ALA A 185 5.40 -3.52 13.50
N ARG A 186 4.52 -2.55 13.82
CA ARG A 186 3.12 -2.83 14.15
C ARG A 186 2.39 -3.54 13.02
N SER A 187 2.48 -3.00 11.80
CA SER A 187 1.82 -3.62 10.64
C SER A 187 2.38 -5.01 10.31
N ASN A 188 3.69 -5.22 10.52
CA ASN A 188 4.30 -6.54 10.35
C ASN A 188 3.80 -7.54 11.38
N VAL A 189 3.71 -7.16 12.66
CA VAL A 189 3.14 -8.03 13.70
C VAL A 189 1.71 -8.45 13.31
N ASP A 190 0.86 -7.48 12.94
CA ASP A 190 -0.52 -7.76 12.56
C ASP A 190 -0.62 -8.69 11.34
N LEU A 191 0.13 -8.41 10.27
CA LEU A 191 0.07 -9.19 9.02
C LEU A 191 0.67 -10.58 9.17
N MET A 192 1.85 -10.69 9.83
CA MET A 192 2.52 -12.00 10.00
C MET A 192 1.70 -12.92 10.90
N THR A 193 1.01 -12.38 11.91
CA THR A 193 0.07 -13.16 12.73
C THR A 193 -1.13 -13.63 11.90
N ALA A 194 -1.60 -12.86 10.93
CA ALA A 194 -2.69 -13.28 10.04
C ALA A 194 -2.25 -14.34 9.02
N LEU A 195 -0.96 -14.41 8.70
CA LEU A 195 -0.39 -15.35 7.74
C LEU A 195 0.14 -16.65 8.40
N GLY A 196 0.04 -16.80 9.73
CA GLY A 196 0.48 -17.97 10.50
C GLY A 196 1.78 -17.76 11.25
#